data_ee72e72b31167f5e7849edc6370853b0
#
_entry.id   ee72e72b31167f5e7849edc6370853b0
#
_cell.length_a   1.000
_cell.length_b   1.000
_cell.length_c   1.000
_cell.angle_alpha   90.00
_cell.angle_beta   90.00
_cell.angle_gamma   90.00
#
_symmetry.space_group_name_H-M   'P 1'
#
loop_
_entity.id
_entity.type
_entity.pdbx_description
1 polymer ?
#
loop_
_entity_poly.entity_id
_entity_poly.type
_entity_poly.pdbx_seq_one_letter_code
_entity_poly.pdbx_strand_id
1 'polypeptide(L)'
;PCGFFIVDSFSFSGWPVSGSISAISTPLDSSFTTTQRTKTWENVTIKEIGTEIAGRAGIALAWDVEGTPFTIKSVEQSEQTDCEFYMNLCNTYGLAMKVYAQKIVVYDREAYKKKGAAAVLSPSSMKSWSWQQDQAGTYTGGEFTYTSPATEKEIKVTVGKGSRILKQSGKADSKADAERKIKAAVAKANHGKTKLSATIVGNASLVASQCVRVVGLGKLSGKYYIDTITHNVSGSGGYTMDLEMSLVEE
;
A
#
# COMPACT_ATOMS: atom_id res chain seq x y z
N PRO A 1 -0.35 18.97 -12.24
CA PRO A 1 -0.08 19.16 -10.82
C PRO A 1 0.13 17.84 -10.11
N CYS A 2 1.19 17.74 -9.29
CA CYS A 2 1.48 16.51 -8.53
C CYS A 2 0.79 16.47 -7.16
N GLY A 3 0.05 17.51 -6.79
CA GLY A 3 -0.63 17.64 -5.52
C GLY A 3 -0.17 18.83 -4.70
N PHE A 4 -0.57 18.86 -3.43
CA PHE A 4 -0.15 19.82 -2.44
C PHE A 4 0.85 19.15 -1.49
N PHE A 5 1.91 19.88 -1.16
CA PHE A 5 2.99 19.39 -0.33
C PHE A 5 3.31 20.43 0.76
N ILE A 6 3.69 19.96 1.92
CA ILE A 6 4.19 20.78 3.01
C ILE A 6 5.70 20.66 3.01
N VAL A 7 6.39 21.79 3.12
CA VAL A 7 7.85 21.82 3.21
C VAL A 7 8.28 21.10 4.49
N ASP A 8 9.09 20.07 4.32
CA ASP A 8 9.63 19.24 5.40
C ASP A 8 11.03 19.74 5.81
N SER A 9 11.88 20.00 4.81
CA SER A 9 13.23 20.48 5.06
C SER A 9 13.77 21.35 3.91
N PHE A 10 14.74 22.18 4.24
CA PHE A 10 15.54 22.90 3.26
C PHE A 10 17.01 22.85 3.68
N SER A 11 17.90 22.80 2.70
CA SER A 11 19.34 22.83 2.93
C SER A 11 20.04 23.70 1.92
N PHE A 12 21.15 24.27 2.32
CA PHE A 12 22.04 25.04 1.46
C PHE A 12 23.47 24.51 1.54
N SER A 13 24.17 24.55 0.43
CA SER A 13 25.60 24.22 0.35
C SER A 13 26.29 25.30 -0.53
N GLY A 14 27.54 25.55 -0.29
CA GLY A 14 28.28 26.54 -1.04
C GLY A 14 29.55 25.94 -1.58
N TRP A 15 30.42 26.49 -2.42
CA TRP A 15 30.37 27.46 -3.48
C TRP A 15 30.49 26.73 -4.83
N PRO A 16 29.70 27.01 -5.85
CA PRO A 16 28.61 28.00 -5.87
C PRO A 16 27.47 27.60 -4.96
N VAL A 17 26.73 28.59 -4.45
CA VAL A 17 25.62 28.32 -3.53
C VAL A 17 24.54 27.52 -4.28
N SER A 18 24.16 26.39 -3.70
CA SER A 18 23.02 25.57 -4.14
C SER A 18 22.11 25.32 -2.96
N GLY A 19 20.79 25.23 -3.23
CA GLY A 19 19.78 24.91 -2.24
C GLY A 19 18.89 23.77 -2.69
N SER A 20 18.38 22.98 -1.73
CA SER A 20 17.33 21.99 -1.96
C SER A 20 16.20 22.17 -0.97
N ILE A 21 14.98 21.87 -1.42
CA ILE A 21 13.76 21.87 -0.63
C ILE A 21 13.13 20.49 -0.74
N SER A 22 12.87 19.85 0.41
CA SER A 22 12.05 18.65 0.48
C SER A 22 10.64 19.03 0.94
N ALA A 23 9.64 18.36 0.38
CA ALA A 23 8.26 18.54 0.78
C ALA A 23 7.51 17.20 0.74
N ILE A 24 6.58 17.02 1.64
CA ILE A 24 5.81 15.78 1.78
C ILE A 24 4.31 16.03 1.61
N SER A 25 3.59 15.04 1.10
CA SER A 25 2.13 15.06 1.02
C SER A 25 1.56 14.53 2.35
N THR A 26 1.21 15.46 3.23
CA THR A 26 0.60 15.17 4.53
C THR A 26 -0.54 16.16 4.77
N PRO A 27 -1.51 15.88 5.67
CA PRO A 27 -2.48 16.88 6.10
C PRO A 27 -1.78 18.11 6.66
N LEU A 28 -2.41 19.29 6.52
CA LEU A 28 -1.90 20.53 7.11
C LEU A 28 -1.85 20.45 8.64
N ASP A 29 -2.78 19.73 9.25
CA ASP A 29 -2.73 19.43 10.67
C ASP A 29 -1.68 18.33 10.93
N SER A 30 -0.56 18.74 11.52
CA SER A 30 0.52 17.83 11.89
C SER A 30 0.11 16.78 12.93
N SER A 31 -0.99 16.99 13.67
CA SER A 31 -1.46 16.06 14.71
C SER A 31 -1.74 14.67 14.16
N PHE A 32 -2.08 14.54 12.87
CA PHE A 32 -2.27 13.28 12.20
C PHE A 32 -1.03 12.35 12.25
N THR A 33 0.17 12.94 12.18
CA THR A 33 1.44 12.22 12.16
C THR A 33 2.26 12.34 13.43
N THR A 34 1.92 13.25 14.34
CA THR A 34 2.74 13.55 15.51
C THR A 34 2.05 13.29 16.83
N THR A 35 0.71 13.45 16.90
CA THR A 35 -0.01 13.28 18.15
C THR A 35 -0.39 11.83 18.39
N GLN A 36 0.19 11.25 19.43
CA GLN A 36 -0.18 9.90 19.90
C GLN A 36 -1.53 9.96 20.63
N ARG A 37 -2.34 8.94 20.40
CA ARG A 37 -3.68 8.80 20.98
C ARG A 37 -3.90 7.42 21.51
N THR A 38 -4.75 7.32 22.53
CA THR A 38 -5.28 6.06 23.02
C THR A 38 -6.81 6.11 22.91
N LYS A 39 -7.38 5.21 22.14
CA LYS A 39 -8.82 5.09 21.93
C LYS A 39 -9.20 3.65 21.63
N THR A 40 -10.24 3.16 22.27
CA THR A 40 -10.89 1.90 21.90
C THR A 40 -12.05 2.18 20.95
N TRP A 41 -12.06 1.42 19.87
CA TRP A 41 -13.10 1.44 18.85
C TRP A 41 -13.93 0.16 18.96
N GLU A 42 -15.25 0.27 19.05
CA GLU A 42 -16.14 -0.87 19.24
C GLU A 42 -17.26 -0.87 18.19
N ASN A 43 -17.53 -2.05 17.63
CA ASN A 43 -18.61 -2.27 16.66
C ASN A 43 -18.59 -1.28 15.48
N VAL A 44 -17.41 -1.02 14.93
CA VAL A 44 -17.18 -0.05 13.85
C VAL A 44 -16.58 -0.69 12.63
N THR A 45 -16.73 -0.05 11.50
CA THR A 45 -16.05 -0.42 10.26
C THR A 45 -14.75 0.36 10.08
N ILE A 46 -13.82 -0.17 9.28
CA ILE A 46 -12.57 0.54 8.93
C ILE A 46 -12.89 1.89 8.27
N LYS A 47 -13.99 1.96 7.50
CA LYS A 47 -14.43 3.20 6.84
C LYS A 47 -14.85 4.27 7.86
N GLU A 48 -15.61 3.90 8.89
CA GLU A 48 -16.04 4.83 9.93
C GLU A 48 -14.86 5.35 10.74
N ILE A 49 -13.91 4.46 11.12
CA ILE A 49 -12.66 4.85 11.76
C ILE A 49 -11.91 5.87 10.89
N GLY A 50 -11.75 5.56 9.60
CA GLY A 50 -11.07 6.45 8.67
C GLY A 50 -11.78 7.80 8.46
N THR A 51 -13.11 7.81 8.50
CA THR A 51 -13.92 9.03 8.39
C THR A 51 -13.69 9.94 9.61
N GLU A 52 -13.67 9.36 10.81
CA GLU A 52 -13.41 10.14 12.02
C GLU A 52 -11.97 10.68 12.06
N ILE A 53 -10.98 9.83 11.71
CA ILE A 53 -9.57 10.24 11.64
C ILE A 53 -9.38 11.36 10.60
N ALA A 54 -9.95 11.22 9.41
CA ALA A 54 -9.91 12.23 8.37
C ALA A 54 -10.55 13.55 8.82
N GLY A 55 -11.70 13.46 9.52
CA GLY A 55 -12.37 14.62 10.11
C GLY A 55 -11.51 15.34 11.14
N ARG A 56 -10.79 14.61 12.01
CA ARG A 56 -9.82 15.22 12.95
C ARG A 56 -8.66 15.92 12.25
N ALA A 57 -8.19 15.33 11.14
CA ALA A 57 -7.11 15.91 10.34
C ALA A 57 -7.58 17.04 9.39
N GLY A 58 -8.86 17.40 9.40
CA GLY A 58 -9.43 18.44 8.55
C GLY A 58 -9.42 18.12 7.05
N ILE A 59 -9.38 16.83 6.68
CA ILE A 59 -9.33 16.37 5.29
C ILE A 59 -10.42 15.33 5.00
N ALA A 60 -10.63 15.03 3.72
CA ALA A 60 -11.63 14.04 3.31
C ALA A 60 -11.09 12.61 3.30
N LEU A 61 -11.95 11.62 3.55
CA LEU A 61 -11.68 10.22 3.24
C LEU A 61 -12.21 9.88 1.85
N ALA A 62 -11.33 9.44 0.96
CA ALA A 62 -11.67 8.83 -0.31
C ALA A 62 -11.63 7.30 -0.16
N TRP A 63 -12.79 6.67 -0.12
CA TRP A 63 -12.95 5.23 0.07
C TRP A 63 -13.22 4.56 -1.27
N ASP A 64 -12.24 3.83 -1.81
CA ASP A 64 -12.32 3.10 -3.08
C ASP A 64 -12.18 1.58 -2.83
N VAL A 65 -13.06 1.06 -1.97
CA VAL A 65 -13.15 -0.37 -1.67
C VAL A 65 -14.56 -0.83 -1.99
N GLU A 66 -14.68 -1.84 -2.84
CA GLU A 66 -15.95 -2.41 -3.25
C GLU A 66 -16.56 -3.28 -2.16
N GLY A 67 -17.88 -3.41 -2.18
CA GLY A 67 -18.66 -4.23 -1.25
C GLY A 67 -19.01 -3.54 0.06
N THR A 68 -19.72 -4.28 0.91
CA THR A 68 -20.15 -3.78 2.23
C THR A 68 -18.98 -3.87 3.22
N PRO A 69 -18.60 -2.78 3.88
CA PRO A 69 -17.62 -2.83 4.93
C PRO A 69 -18.06 -3.79 6.05
N PHE A 70 -17.14 -4.62 6.51
CA PHE A 70 -17.41 -5.49 7.66
C PHE A 70 -17.17 -4.75 8.98
N THR A 71 -17.89 -5.17 10.02
CA THR A 71 -17.77 -4.60 11.36
C THR A 71 -16.66 -5.30 12.14
N ILE A 72 -15.81 -4.52 12.78
CA ILE A 72 -14.82 -4.96 13.76
C ILE A 72 -15.44 -4.78 15.14
N LYS A 73 -15.44 -5.83 15.96
CA LYS A 73 -16.03 -5.78 17.31
C LYS A 73 -15.27 -4.86 18.24
N SER A 74 -13.95 -4.98 18.26
CA SER A 74 -13.09 -4.13 19.06
C SER A 74 -11.69 -4.03 18.45
N VAL A 75 -11.16 -2.83 18.36
CA VAL A 75 -9.77 -2.53 18.03
C VAL A 75 -9.30 -1.35 18.86
N GLU A 76 -8.05 -1.41 19.31
CA GLU A 76 -7.45 -0.39 20.17
C GLU A 76 -6.34 0.34 19.42
N GLN A 77 -6.42 1.67 19.46
CA GLN A 77 -5.31 2.56 19.17
C GLN A 77 -4.64 2.84 20.51
N SER A 78 -3.44 2.37 20.73
CA SER A 78 -2.71 2.54 22.00
C SER A 78 -1.40 3.28 21.73
N GLU A 79 -1.31 4.51 22.22
CA GLU A 79 -0.13 5.38 22.09
C GLU A 79 0.43 5.48 20.68
N GLN A 80 -0.45 5.44 19.67
CA GLN A 80 -0.11 5.53 18.26
C GLN A 80 -0.66 6.81 17.65
N THR A 81 0.03 7.34 16.64
CA THR A 81 -0.53 8.42 15.83
C THR A 81 -1.70 7.91 14.99
N ASP A 82 -2.59 8.80 14.58
CA ASP A 82 -3.71 8.44 13.71
C ASP A 82 -3.24 7.82 12.40
N CYS A 83 -2.12 8.32 11.84
CA CYS A 83 -1.51 7.80 10.64
C CYS A 83 -1.03 6.37 10.80
N GLU A 84 -0.23 6.10 11.84
CA GLU A 84 0.32 4.76 12.11
C GLU A 84 -0.78 3.75 12.39
N PHE A 85 -1.71 4.09 13.28
CA PHE A 85 -2.81 3.23 13.63
C PHE A 85 -3.66 2.86 12.42
N TYR A 86 -4.11 3.86 11.65
CA TYR A 86 -5.02 3.62 10.53
C TYR A 86 -4.34 2.90 9.37
N MET A 87 -3.08 3.22 9.10
CA MET A 87 -2.28 2.50 8.11
C MET A 87 -2.09 1.02 8.49
N ASN A 88 -1.76 0.75 9.76
CA ASN A 88 -1.60 -0.62 10.25
C ASN A 88 -2.92 -1.39 10.22
N LEU A 89 -4.02 -0.74 10.56
CA LEU A 89 -5.36 -1.34 10.48
C LEU A 89 -5.73 -1.68 9.04
N CYS A 90 -5.56 -0.76 8.09
CA CYS A 90 -5.77 -1.02 6.67
C CYS A 90 -4.92 -2.19 6.18
N ASN A 91 -3.62 -2.19 6.48
CA ASN A 91 -2.71 -3.27 6.08
C ASN A 91 -3.11 -4.64 6.65
N THR A 92 -3.61 -4.69 7.88
CA THR A 92 -4.08 -5.93 8.54
C THR A 92 -5.20 -6.59 7.74
N TYR A 93 -6.00 -5.81 7.05
CA TYR A 93 -7.13 -6.28 6.24
C TYR A 93 -6.89 -6.23 4.72
N GLY A 94 -5.63 -6.06 4.29
CA GLY A 94 -5.24 -6.09 2.88
C GLY A 94 -5.57 -4.82 2.10
N LEU A 95 -5.99 -3.76 2.81
CA LEU A 95 -6.22 -2.46 2.22
C LEU A 95 -4.93 -1.64 2.18
N ALA A 96 -4.82 -0.76 1.21
CA ALA A 96 -3.75 0.22 1.13
C ALA A 96 -4.29 1.60 1.49
N MET A 97 -3.49 2.37 2.23
CA MET A 97 -3.79 3.76 2.58
C MET A 97 -2.68 4.67 2.05
N LYS A 98 -3.05 5.80 1.51
CA LYS A 98 -2.13 6.89 1.17
C LYS A 98 -2.77 8.25 1.42
N VAL A 99 -1.95 9.26 1.69
CA VAL A 99 -2.38 10.66 1.70
C VAL A 99 -2.04 11.28 0.35
N TYR A 100 -3.04 11.82 -0.33
CA TYR A 100 -2.86 12.46 -1.62
C TYR A 100 -3.85 13.61 -1.79
N ALA A 101 -3.36 14.78 -2.24
CA ALA A 101 -4.17 15.97 -2.52
C ALA A 101 -5.12 16.33 -1.35
N GLN A 102 -4.61 16.34 -0.12
CA GLN A 102 -5.36 16.61 1.11
C GLN A 102 -6.56 15.65 1.31
N LYS A 103 -6.35 14.38 0.99
CA LYS A 103 -7.32 13.30 1.24
C LYS A 103 -6.58 12.07 1.74
N ILE A 104 -7.20 11.34 2.66
CA ILE A 104 -6.82 9.95 2.95
C ILE A 104 -7.52 9.08 1.91
N VAL A 105 -6.73 8.37 1.09
CA VAL A 105 -7.25 7.46 0.07
C VAL A 105 -7.05 6.03 0.54
N VAL A 106 -8.12 5.26 0.63
CA VAL A 106 -8.09 3.83 0.99
C VAL A 106 -8.64 3.02 -0.16
N TYR A 107 -7.92 1.99 -0.56
CA TYR A 107 -8.31 1.11 -1.66
C TYR A 107 -7.86 -0.34 -1.42
N ASP A 108 -8.52 -1.29 -2.09
CA ASP A 108 -8.12 -2.70 -2.11
C ASP A 108 -7.05 -2.91 -3.18
N ARG A 109 -5.83 -3.26 -2.75
CA ARG A 109 -4.70 -3.49 -3.66
C ARG A 109 -4.95 -4.67 -4.61
N GLU A 110 -5.56 -5.74 -4.14
CA GLU A 110 -5.83 -6.92 -4.96
C GLU A 110 -6.92 -6.64 -6.00
N ALA A 111 -7.92 -5.83 -5.66
CA ALA A 111 -8.91 -5.35 -6.62
C ALA A 111 -8.26 -4.46 -7.69
N TYR A 112 -7.32 -3.59 -7.31
CA TYR A 112 -6.58 -2.75 -8.25
C TYR A 112 -5.68 -3.56 -9.21
N LYS A 113 -5.06 -4.64 -8.74
CA LYS A 113 -4.30 -5.57 -9.59
C LYS A 113 -5.17 -6.23 -10.67
N LYS A 114 -6.48 -6.37 -10.44
CA LYS A 114 -7.42 -6.94 -11.43
C LYS A 114 -7.83 -5.94 -12.52
N LYS A 115 -7.70 -4.63 -12.28
CA LYS A 115 -8.03 -3.58 -13.27
C LYS A 115 -7.19 -3.76 -14.55
N GLY A 116 -7.68 -3.30 -15.68
CA GLY A 116 -6.95 -3.31 -16.95
C GLY A 116 -5.61 -2.58 -16.90
N ALA A 117 -4.70 -2.90 -17.79
CA ALA A 117 -3.44 -2.19 -17.91
C ALA A 117 -3.65 -0.78 -18.49
N ALA A 118 -3.09 0.24 -17.85
CA ALA A 118 -3.16 1.64 -18.28
C ALA A 118 -2.23 1.94 -19.46
N ALA A 119 -1.15 1.15 -19.60
CA ALA A 119 -0.20 1.29 -20.69
C ALA A 119 0.49 -0.05 -21.02
N VAL A 120 1.12 -0.10 -22.18
CA VAL A 120 1.98 -1.20 -22.60
C VAL A 120 3.42 -0.68 -22.63
N LEU A 121 4.33 -1.40 -21.99
CA LEU A 121 5.76 -1.12 -21.97
C LEU A 121 6.52 -2.20 -22.75
N SER A 122 7.46 -1.80 -23.60
CA SER A 122 8.35 -2.69 -24.36
C SER A 122 9.80 -2.27 -24.11
N PRO A 123 10.80 -3.12 -24.42
CA PRO A 123 12.21 -2.73 -24.29
C PRO A 123 12.56 -1.41 -24.99
N SER A 124 11.92 -1.12 -26.12
CA SER A 124 12.13 0.13 -26.86
C SER A 124 11.56 1.37 -26.17
N SER A 125 10.61 1.20 -25.25
CA SER A 125 10.03 2.30 -24.45
C SER A 125 10.76 2.53 -23.12
N MET A 126 11.70 1.64 -22.76
CA MET A 126 12.48 1.70 -21.53
C MET A 126 13.89 2.18 -21.81
N LYS A 127 14.37 3.20 -21.10
CA LYS A 127 15.77 3.63 -21.15
C LYS A 127 16.70 2.63 -20.47
N SER A 128 16.21 2.06 -19.38
CA SER A 128 16.85 0.99 -18.62
C SER A 128 15.81 0.16 -17.90
N TRP A 129 16.13 -1.07 -17.57
CA TRP A 129 15.29 -1.92 -16.75
C TRP A 129 16.13 -2.94 -15.99
N SER A 130 15.62 -3.40 -14.85
CA SER A 130 16.15 -4.53 -14.08
C SER A 130 15.00 -5.38 -13.56
N TRP A 131 15.23 -6.68 -13.48
CA TRP A 131 14.24 -7.63 -12.99
C TRP A 131 14.85 -8.52 -11.94
N GLN A 132 14.09 -8.75 -10.87
CA GLN A 132 14.49 -9.56 -9.73
C GLN A 132 13.33 -10.45 -9.28
N GLN A 133 13.64 -11.67 -8.90
CA GLN A 133 12.70 -12.58 -8.27
C GLN A 133 13.30 -13.17 -7.01
N ASP A 134 12.60 -12.99 -5.89
CA ASP A 134 12.93 -13.56 -4.60
C ASP A 134 11.98 -14.71 -4.29
N GLN A 135 12.55 -15.88 -3.93
CA GLN A 135 11.75 -17.03 -3.50
C GLN A 135 11.68 -17.14 -1.97
N ALA A 136 12.64 -16.57 -1.27
CA ALA A 136 12.65 -16.52 0.19
C ALA A 136 11.48 -15.66 0.70
N GLY A 137 10.84 -16.10 1.79
CA GLY A 137 9.75 -15.35 2.41
C GLY A 137 8.42 -15.35 1.63
N THR A 138 8.28 -16.23 0.61
CA THR A 138 7.02 -16.39 -0.14
C THR A 138 6.24 -17.60 0.34
N TYR A 139 4.92 -17.51 0.32
CA TYR A 139 4.03 -18.52 0.88
C TYR A 139 2.97 -18.95 -0.12
N THR A 140 2.62 -20.24 -0.07
CA THR A 140 1.53 -20.85 -0.87
C THR A 140 0.20 -20.84 -0.14
N GLY A 141 0.21 -20.51 1.15
CA GLY A 141 -0.96 -20.39 2.00
C GLY A 141 -0.62 -19.82 3.36
N GLY A 142 -1.62 -19.74 4.22
CA GLY A 142 -1.46 -19.21 5.58
C GLY A 142 -2.33 -19.93 6.59
N GLU A 143 -1.89 -19.95 7.84
CA GLU A 143 -2.61 -20.44 9.01
C GLU A 143 -2.70 -19.31 10.05
N PHE A 144 -3.90 -18.98 10.47
CA PHE A 144 -4.14 -18.03 11.55
C PHE A 144 -4.71 -18.74 12.76
N THR A 145 -4.07 -18.57 13.92
CA THR A 145 -4.49 -19.16 15.17
C THR A 145 -5.00 -18.08 16.12
N TYR A 146 -6.20 -18.27 16.68
CA TYR A 146 -6.77 -17.35 17.65
C TYR A 146 -7.61 -18.11 18.70
N THR A 147 -7.72 -17.53 19.89
CA THR A 147 -8.63 -18.03 20.91
C THR A 147 -10.01 -17.42 20.72
N SER A 148 -11.02 -18.27 20.56
CA SER A 148 -12.41 -17.80 20.40
C SER A 148 -12.92 -17.18 21.70
N PRO A 149 -13.38 -15.91 21.69
CA PRO A 149 -13.94 -15.29 22.91
C PRO A 149 -15.18 -15.99 23.46
N ALA A 150 -15.92 -16.70 22.59
CA ALA A 150 -17.17 -17.38 22.99
C ALA A 150 -16.97 -18.77 23.60
N THR A 151 -15.87 -19.46 23.22
CA THR A 151 -15.66 -20.86 23.62
C THR A 151 -14.36 -21.09 24.36
N GLU A 152 -13.51 -20.08 24.48
CA GLU A 152 -12.15 -20.11 25.05
C GLU A 152 -11.24 -21.18 24.39
N LYS A 153 -11.64 -21.70 23.24
CA LYS A 153 -10.87 -22.69 22.47
C LYS A 153 -10.00 -22.05 21.41
N GLU A 154 -8.83 -22.66 21.22
CA GLU A 154 -7.97 -22.31 20.11
C GLU A 154 -8.61 -22.74 18.78
N ILE A 155 -8.71 -21.81 17.85
CA ILE A 155 -9.25 -22.04 16.51
C ILE A 155 -8.14 -21.74 15.49
N LYS A 156 -7.96 -22.67 14.56
CA LYS A 156 -7.04 -22.54 13.42
C LYS A 156 -7.83 -22.33 12.14
N VAL A 157 -7.46 -21.32 11.38
CA VAL A 157 -8.03 -21.01 10.06
C VAL A 157 -6.93 -21.08 9.03
N THR A 158 -7.11 -21.92 8.00
CA THR A 158 -6.11 -22.14 6.96
C THR A 158 -6.63 -21.64 5.62
N VAL A 159 -5.79 -20.97 4.84
CA VAL A 159 -6.06 -20.48 3.49
C VAL A 159 -4.95 -20.92 2.54
N GLY A 160 -5.30 -21.17 1.28
CA GLY A 160 -4.36 -21.67 0.29
C GLY A 160 -4.00 -23.14 0.47
N LYS A 161 -3.01 -23.62 -0.29
CA LYS A 161 -2.55 -25.01 -0.28
C LYS A 161 -1.04 -25.06 -0.50
N GLY A 162 -0.39 -26.15 -0.10
CA GLY A 162 1.04 -26.38 -0.34
C GLY A 162 1.87 -26.44 0.94
N SER A 163 3.18 -26.46 0.80
CA SER A 163 4.10 -26.70 1.91
C SER A 163 4.63 -25.43 2.59
N ARG A 164 4.55 -24.29 1.92
CA ARG A 164 5.03 -23.00 2.48
C ARG A 164 3.87 -22.22 3.07
N ILE A 165 3.59 -22.45 4.35
CA ILE A 165 2.47 -21.87 5.07
C ILE A 165 2.97 -20.77 6.00
N LEU A 166 2.43 -19.54 5.82
CA LEU A 166 2.65 -18.43 6.75
C LEU A 166 1.82 -18.67 8.01
N LYS A 167 2.48 -18.77 9.15
CA LYS A 167 1.80 -18.94 10.44
C LYS A 167 1.73 -17.62 11.18
N GLN A 168 0.53 -17.25 11.58
CA GLN A 168 0.25 -16.08 12.41
C GLN A 168 -0.68 -16.43 13.56
N SER A 169 -0.56 -15.70 14.67
CA SER A 169 -1.48 -15.77 15.80
C SER A 169 -1.88 -14.37 16.22
N GLY A 170 -3.04 -14.25 16.84
CA GLY A 170 -3.51 -12.95 17.32
C GLY A 170 -5.00 -12.95 17.63
N LYS A 171 -5.57 -11.76 17.84
CA LYS A 171 -7.01 -11.58 18.06
C LYS A 171 -7.78 -11.70 16.75
N ALA A 172 -8.89 -12.41 16.76
CA ALA A 172 -9.87 -12.40 15.69
C ALA A 172 -11.28 -12.55 16.27
N ASP A 173 -12.23 -11.81 15.70
CA ASP A 173 -13.62 -11.78 16.15
C ASP A 173 -14.42 -13.01 15.70
N SER A 174 -13.98 -13.63 14.61
CA SER A 174 -14.61 -14.78 13.98
C SER A 174 -13.64 -15.50 13.05
N LYS A 175 -14.04 -16.69 12.56
CA LYS A 175 -13.29 -17.41 11.51
C LYS A 175 -13.14 -16.56 10.24
N ALA A 176 -14.18 -15.83 9.85
CA ALA A 176 -14.15 -14.95 8.67
C ALA A 176 -13.17 -13.78 8.86
N ASP A 177 -13.06 -13.23 10.07
CA ASP A 177 -12.09 -12.19 10.40
C ASP A 177 -10.65 -12.74 10.34
N ALA A 178 -10.40 -13.89 10.97
CA ALA A 178 -9.10 -14.57 10.89
C ALA A 178 -8.70 -14.91 9.45
N GLU A 179 -9.66 -15.36 8.63
CA GLU A 179 -9.43 -15.65 7.21
C GLU A 179 -9.03 -14.41 6.41
N ARG A 180 -9.69 -13.26 6.65
CA ARG A 180 -9.30 -11.98 6.01
C ARG A 180 -7.89 -11.57 6.39
N LYS A 181 -7.56 -11.62 7.69
CA LYS A 181 -6.22 -11.26 8.20
C LYS A 181 -5.12 -12.12 7.60
N ILE A 182 -5.31 -13.46 7.58
CA ILE A 182 -4.27 -14.33 7.02
C ILE A 182 -4.16 -14.22 5.50
N LYS A 183 -5.26 -14.02 4.77
CA LYS A 183 -5.22 -13.72 3.33
C LYS A 183 -4.43 -12.45 3.05
N ALA A 184 -4.71 -11.38 3.80
CA ALA A 184 -3.98 -10.12 3.69
C ALA A 184 -2.49 -10.28 4.00
N ALA A 185 -2.14 -11.04 5.03
CA ALA A 185 -0.76 -11.30 5.40
C ALA A 185 0.00 -12.09 4.34
N VAL A 186 -0.61 -13.13 3.76
CA VAL A 186 -0.01 -13.92 2.65
C VAL A 186 0.15 -13.03 1.41
N ALA A 187 -0.87 -12.25 1.04
CA ALA A 187 -0.79 -11.32 -0.08
C ALA A 187 0.31 -10.28 0.12
N LYS A 188 0.44 -9.73 1.33
CA LYS A 188 1.51 -8.80 1.69
C LYS A 188 2.91 -9.43 1.61
N ALA A 189 3.07 -10.66 2.11
CA ALA A 189 4.34 -11.38 2.07
C ALA A 189 4.77 -11.73 0.64
N ASN A 190 3.82 -12.07 -0.22
CA ASN A 190 4.07 -12.40 -1.62
C ASN A 190 4.17 -11.15 -2.52
N HIS A 191 3.73 -9.99 -2.04
CA HIS A 191 3.83 -8.75 -2.80
C HIS A 191 5.30 -8.37 -3.01
N GLY A 192 5.66 -8.09 -4.26
CA GLY A 192 7.05 -7.80 -4.60
C GLY A 192 7.99 -9.02 -4.67
N LYS A 193 7.45 -10.24 -4.65
CA LYS A 193 8.22 -11.46 -4.94
C LYS A 193 8.96 -11.37 -6.27
N THR A 194 8.31 -10.82 -7.27
CA THR A 194 8.88 -10.55 -8.59
C THR A 194 8.75 -9.07 -8.87
N LYS A 195 9.87 -8.39 -9.02
CA LYS A 195 9.97 -6.95 -9.24
C LYS A 195 10.56 -6.65 -10.60
N LEU A 196 10.05 -5.63 -11.23
CA LEU A 196 10.61 -5.01 -12.43
C LEU A 196 10.75 -3.51 -12.16
N SER A 197 11.98 -3.02 -12.22
CA SER A 197 12.27 -1.59 -12.19
C SER A 197 12.58 -1.12 -13.61
N ALA A 198 12.04 0.00 -14.02
CA ALA A 198 12.26 0.53 -15.37
C ALA A 198 12.28 2.06 -15.36
N THR A 199 13.23 2.64 -16.10
CA THR A 199 13.24 4.08 -16.42
C THR A 199 12.61 4.29 -17.79
N ILE A 200 11.59 5.13 -17.85
CA ILE A 200 10.89 5.49 -19.10
C ILE A 200 10.92 7.00 -19.35
N VAL A 201 10.59 7.42 -20.57
CA VAL A 201 10.26 8.83 -20.83
C VAL A 201 9.01 9.20 -20.03
N GLY A 202 8.98 10.43 -19.51
CA GLY A 202 7.90 10.90 -18.66
C GLY A 202 6.52 10.77 -19.32
N ASN A 203 5.58 10.16 -18.59
CA ASN A 203 4.19 10.01 -18.99
C ASN A 203 3.28 10.37 -17.80
N ALA A 204 2.74 11.57 -17.81
CA ALA A 204 1.91 12.11 -16.74
C ALA A 204 0.56 11.38 -16.54
N SER A 205 0.18 10.49 -17.44
CA SER A 205 -1.05 9.69 -17.31
C SER A 205 -0.86 8.43 -16.45
N LEU A 206 0.39 8.01 -16.22
CA LEU A 206 0.70 6.89 -15.34
C LEU A 206 0.80 7.37 -13.89
N VAL A 207 0.11 6.65 -13.02
CA VAL A 207 0.16 6.88 -11.57
C VAL A 207 0.40 5.58 -10.82
N ALA A 208 1.00 5.68 -9.64
CA ALA A 208 1.14 4.53 -8.75
C ALA A 208 -0.23 3.90 -8.45
N SER A 209 -0.27 2.61 -8.25
CA SER A 209 -1.46 1.77 -8.09
C SER A 209 -2.19 1.40 -9.39
N GLN A 210 -1.71 1.80 -10.56
CA GLN A 210 -2.17 1.27 -11.84
C GLN A 210 -1.40 0.01 -12.24
N CYS A 211 -1.97 -0.73 -13.21
CA CYS A 211 -1.26 -1.84 -13.85
C CYS A 211 -0.74 -1.41 -15.22
N VAL A 212 0.38 -2.00 -15.62
CA VAL A 212 0.91 -1.92 -16.99
C VAL A 212 1.15 -3.32 -17.53
N ARG A 213 1.08 -3.48 -18.85
CA ARG A 213 1.46 -4.73 -19.51
C ARG A 213 2.86 -4.57 -20.09
N VAL A 214 3.77 -5.40 -19.64
CA VAL A 214 5.14 -5.48 -20.17
C VAL A 214 5.19 -6.57 -21.23
N VAL A 215 5.73 -6.23 -22.40
CA VAL A 215 5.86 -7.12 -23.57
C VAL A 215 7.29 -7.14 -24.08
N GLY A 216 7.65 -8.18 -24.82
CA GLY A 216 8.97 -8.25 -25.49
C GLY A 216 10.13 -8.66 -24.58
N LEU A 217 9.88 -9.04 -23.32
CA LEU A 217 10.90 -9.56 -22.41
C LEU A 217 10.81 -11.11 -22.23
N GLY A 218 10.22 -11.81 -23.20
CA GLY A 218 10.07 -13.27 -23.13
C GLY A 218 9.30 -13.69 -21.88
N LYS A 219 9.86 -14.59 -21.08
CA LYS A 219 9.24 -15.09 -19.84
C LYS A 219 9.07 -14.05 -18.74
N LEU A 220 9.71 -12.89 -18.84
CA LEU A 220 9.57 -11.78 -17.91
C LEU A 220 8.43 -10.84 -18.33
N SER A 221 7.83 -11.06 -19.50
CA SER A 221 6.65 -10.33 -19.94
C SER A 221 5.45 -10.70 -19.08
N GLY A 222 4.54 -9.74 -18.86
CA GLY A 222 3.37 -9.98 -18.02
C GLY A 222 2.66 -8.69 -17.63
N LYS A 223 1.69 -8.81 -16.75
CA LYS A 223 1.00 -7.69 -16.13
C LYS A 223 1.73 -7.31 -14.85
N TYR A 224 2.08 -6.06 -14.70
CA TYR A 224 2.77 -5.52 -13.53
C TYR A 224 1.93 -4.43 -12.88
N TYR A 225 1.90 -4.43 -11.56
CA TYR A 225 1.30 -3.40 -10.74
C TYR A 225 2.38 -2.38 -10.38
N ILE A 226 2.11 -1.09 -10.58
CA ILE A 226 3.05 -0.02 -10.28
C ILE A 226 2.97 0.29 -8.78
N ASP A 227 4.04 -0.02 -8.07
CA ASP A 227 4.16 0.24 -6.63
C ASP A 227 4.56 1.69 -6.37
N THR A 228 5.59 2.15 -7.07
CA THR A 228 6.18 3.48 -6.89
C THR A 228 6.50 4.11 -8.23
N ILE A 229 6.33 5.40 -8.33
CA ILE A 229 6.78 6.23 -9.44
C ILE A 229 7.63 7.37 -8.89
N THR A 230 8.86 7.49 -9.40
CA THR A 230 9.70 8.67 -9.17
C THR A 230 9.74 9.50 -10.43
N HIS A 231 9.31 10.74 -10.35
CA HIS A 231 9.33 11.69 -11.45
C HIS A 231 10.61 12.51 -11.39
N ASN A 232 11.43 12.44 -12.44
CA ASN A 232 12.68 13.19 -12.56
C ASN A 232 12.53 14.24 -13.66
N VAL A 233 12.69 15.51 -13.32
CA VAL A 233 12.66 16.63 -14.26
C VAL A 233 13.95 17.41 -14.12
N SER A 234 14.73 17.49 -15.19
CA SER A 234 15.98 18.25 -15.19
C SER A 234 16.16 19.00 -16.50
N GLY A 235 16.90 20.11 -16.46
CA GLY A 235 17.18 20.93 -17.67
C GLY A 235 17.97 20.18 -18.75
N SER A 236 18.84 19.25 -18.36
CA SER A 236 19.67 18.46 -19.29
C SER A 236 19.09 17.08 -19.62
N GLY A 237 18.36 16.47 -18.69
CA GLY A 237 17.83 15.09 -18.83
C GLY A 237 16.39 15.02 -19.32
N GLY A 238 15.70 16.15 -19.39
CA GLY A 238 14.27 16.20 -19.70
C GLY A 238 13.41 15.61 -18.58
N TYR A 239 12.25 15.08 -18.94
CA TYR A 239 11.33 14.42 -18.02
C TYR A 239 11.43 12.91 -18.18
N THR A 240 11.79 12.21 -17.10
CA THR A 240 11.82 10.75 -17.01
C THR A 240 11.07 10.27 -15.79
N MET A 241 10.68 9.01 -15.80
CA MET A 241 10.02 8.34 -14.67
C MET A 241 10.74 7.03 -14.38
N ASP A 242 11.02 6.81 -13.10
CA ASP A 242 11.47 5.52 -12.61
C ASP A 242 10.26 4.80 -11.99
N LEU A 243 9.96 3.64 -12.54
CA LEU A 243 8.85 2.79 -12.13
C LEU A 243 9.39 1.61 -11.33
N GLU A 244 8.85 1.40 -10.13
CA GLU A 244 8.99 0.15 -9.41
C GLU A 244 7.69 -0.62 -9.49
N MET A 245 7.77 -1.86 -9.95
CA MET A 245 6.59 -2.63 -10.32
C MET A 245 6.70 -4.06 -9.79
N SER A 246 5.58 -4.61 -9.35
CA SER A 246 5.44 -6.01 -8.93
C SER A 246 4.62 -6.79 -9.93
N LEU A 247 5.07 -8.02 -10.27
CA LEU A 247 4.34 -8.91 -11.16
C LEU A 247 2.97 -9.27 -10.54
N VAL A 248 1.93 -9.17 -11.34
CA VAL A 248 0.59 -9.67 -11.00
C VAL A 248 0.51 -11.12 -11.44
N GLU A 249 0.42 -12.03 -10.47
CA GLU A 249 0.16 -13.45 -10.75
C GLU A 249 -1.31 -13.59 -11.20
N GLU A 250 -1.53 -14.10 -12.42
CA GLU A 250 -2.86 -14.39 -12.98
C GLU A 250 -3.35 -15.78 -12.55
#